data_af08aad0d01637e6db902f2e1b0cc82e
#
_entry.id   af08aad0d01637e6db902f2e1b0cc82e
#
_cell.length_a   1.000
_cell.length_b   1.000
_cell.length_c   1.000
_cell.angle_alpha   90.00
_cell.angle_beta   90.00
_cell.angle_gamma   90.00
#
_symmetry.space_group_name_H-M   'P 1'
#
loop_
_entity.id
_entity.type
_entity.pdbx_description
1 polymer ?
#
loop_
_entity_poly.entity_id
_entity_poly.type
_entity_poly.pdbx_seq_one_letter_code
_entity_poly.pdbx_strand_id
1 'polypeptide(L)'
;MNRRDALRLLTAGAVIPTLTPELFAFYRQAHPDASYALRTLNPHQNDTVVAMIDQIIPATDTPGAKAARVNEFIDVILTEWATEDERRHFLDGLADVDQQGNELFGKDFAAASSAQQVTLLRSMDDAAAASRSEQRRHASNTVPEPDTQLKGDFFAVFKNITLHGYYTSEVAFTKELGLEIIPGAFHGCTVVPAERKA
;
A
#
# COMPACT_ATOMS: atom_id res chain seq x y z
N MET A 1 11.08 41.73 -11.60
CA MET A 1 11.56 41.43 -10.23
C MET A 1 13.05 41.73 -10.19
N ASN A 2 13.51 42.76 -9.48
CA ASN A 2 14.90 43.16 -9.41
C ASN A 2 15.67 42.20 -8.44
N ARG A 3 16.98 41.97 -8.70
CA ARG A 3 17.84 41.14 -7.81
C ARG A 3 17.80 41.59 -6.33
N ARG A 4 17.59 42.88 -6.07
CA ARG A 4 17.42 43.46 -4.72
C ARG A 4 16.13 43.00 -4.05
N ASP A 5 15.04 42.84 -4.80
CA ASP A 5 13.74 42.39 -4.26
C ASP A 5 13.78 40.87 -3.93
N ALA A 6 14.48 40.08 -4.74
CA ALA A 6 14.74 38.68 -4.43
C ALA A 6 15.61 38.49 -3.15
N LEU A 7 16.62 39.37 -2.97
CA LEU A 7 17.43 39.32 -1.74
C LEU A 7 16.63 39.80 -0.50
N ARG A 8 15.72 40.76 -0.64
CA ARG A 8 14.84 41.18 0.48
C ARG A 8 13.85 40.08 0.85
N LEU A 9 13.33 39.32 -0.12
CA LEU A 9 12.51 38.13 0.14
C LEU A 9 13.27 37.02 0.82
N LEU A 10 14.52 36.77 0.42
CA LEU A 10 15.41 35.79 1.05
C LEU A 10 15.81 36.20 2.48
N THR A 11 16.06 37.52 2.74
CA THR A 11 16.36 37.98 4.09
C THR A 11 15.13 38.00 4.99
N ALA A 12 13.91 38.24 4.46
CA ALA A 12 12.67 38.06 5.19
C ALA A 12 12.38 36.56 5.51
N GLY A 13 12.81 35.64 4.63
CA GLY A 13 12.76 34.21 4.88
C GLY A 13 13.82 33.71 5.88
N ALA A 14 14.93 34.43 6.05
CA ALA A 14 16.01 34.06 6.99
C ALA A 14 15.69 34.45 8.46
N VAL A 15 14.61 35.15 8.72
CA VAL A 15 14.09 35.44 10.07
C VAL A 15 13.17 34.31 10.60
N ILE A 16 13.11 33.16 9.91
CA ILE A 16 12.35 31.97 10.35
C ILE A 16 13.22 30.89 11.03
N PRO A 17 14.21 31.16 11.87
CA PRO A 17 14.85 30.10 12.66
C PRO A 17 14.26 29.94 14.06
N THR A 18 13.14 30.57 14.38
CA THR A 18 12.44 30.33 15.62
C THR A 18 10.97 29.99 15.35
N LEU A 19 10.74 28.97 14.52
CA LEU A 19 9.51 28.22 14.59
C LEU A 19 9.51 27.55 15.94
N THR A 20 8.90 28.19 16.92
CA THR A 20 8.73 27.62 18.24
C THR A 20 7.91 26.34 18.13
N PRO A 21 8.10 25.37 19.05
CA PRO A 21 7.29 24.15 19.07
C PRO A 21 5.78 24.43 19.00
N GLU A 22 5.34 25.58 19.52
CA GLU A 22 3.94 26.03 19.48
C GLU A 22 3.49 26.37 18.06
N LEU A 23 4.33 27.01 17.26
CA LEU A 23 4.02 27.32 15.84
C LEU A 23 3.98 26.03 14.99
N PHE A 24 4.83 25.07 15.32
CA PHE A 24 4.78 23.74 14.72
C PHE A 24 3.52 22.98 15.14
N ALA A 25 3.12 23.08 16.40
CA ALA A 25 1.86 22.51 16.91
C ALA A 25 0.64 23.19 16.26
N PHE A 26 0.67 24.51 16.11
CA PHE A 26 -0.38 25.26 15.41
C PHE A 26 -0.43 24.91 13.90
N TYR A 27 0.74 24.76 13.24
CA TYR A 27 0.80 24.31 11.84
C TYR A 27 0.22 22.91 11.67
N ARG A 28 0.54 21.97 12.58
CA ARG A 28 -0.07 20.63 12.60
C ARG A 28 -1.56 20.67 12.88
N GLN A 29 -2.03 21.59 13.75
CA GLN A 29 -3.43 21.73 14.09
C GLN A 29 -4.22 22.44 12.96
N ALA A 30 -3.59 23.34 12.22
CA ALA A 30 -4.17 24.02 11.06
C ALA A 30 -4.12 23.14 9.78
N HIS A 31 -3.21 22.18 9.76
CA HIS A 31 -3.10 21.17 8.72
C HIS A 31 -3.19 19.81 9.44
N PRO A 32 -4.37 19.41 9.97
CA PRO A 32 -4.60 18.04 10.33
C PRO A 32 -4.25 17.25 9.10
N ASP A 33 -3.45 16.18 9.26
CA ASP A 33 -3.00 15.32 8.17
C ASP A 33 -4.13 15.24 7.15
N ALA A 34 -3.93 15.87 5.99
CA ALA A 34 -5.03 16.09 5.05
C ALA A 34 -5.60 14.72 4.78
N SER A 35 -6.81 14.45 5.29
CA SER A 35 -7.43 13.15 5.16
C SER A 35 -7.43 12.85 3.68
N TYR A 36 -6.72 11.80 3.28
CA TYR A 36 -6.62 11.43 1.88
C TYR A 36 -8.03 11.32 1.32
N ALA A 37 -8.34 12.08 0.30
CA ALA A 37 -9.62 12.00 -0.37
C ALA A 37 -9.54 10.88 -1.41
N LEU A 38 -10.32 9.83 -1.23
CA LEU A 38 -10.47 8.76 -2.20
C LEU A 38 -10.87 9.33 -3.56
N ARG A 39 -10.24 8.86 -4.63
CA ARG A 39 -10.45 9.33 -6.00
C ARG A 39 -11.14 8.30 -6.90
N THR A 40 -10.76 7.05 -6.77
CA THR A 40 -11.33 5.91 -7.54
C THR A 40 -12.22 5.03 -6.67
N LEU A 41 -11.75 4.68 -5.47
CA LEU A 41 -12.50 3.86 -4.55
C LEU A 41 -13.62 4.66 -3.88
N ASN A 42 -14.83 4.11 -3.83
CA ASN A 42 -15.86 4.64 -2.96
C ASN A 42 -15.62 4.20 -1.50
N PRO A 43 -16.30 4.80 -0.50
CA PRO A 43 -16.09 4.46 0.92
C PRO A 43 -16.26 2.98 1.23
N HIS A 44 -17.27 2.32 0.68
CA HIS A 44 -17.52 0.90 0.88
C HIS A 44 -16.41 0.02 0.31
N GLN A 45 -15.97 0.30 -0.92
CA GLN A 45 -14.84 -0.40 -1.54
C GLN A 45 -13.54 -0.19 -0.75
N ASN A 46 -13.31 1.02 -0.23
CA ASN A 46 -12.16 1.28 0.62
C ASN A 46 -12.22 0.47 1.92
N ASP A 47 -13.39 0.32 2.55
CA ASP A 47 -13.54 -0.49 3.75
C ASP A 47 -13.23 -1.96 3.47
N THR A 48 -13.67 -2.48 2.32
CA THR A 48 -13.32 -3.84 1.86
C THR A 48 -11.80 -3.97 1.62
N VAL A 49 -11.19 -3.01 0.93
CA VAL A 49 -9.72 -2.96 0.74
C VAL A 49 -8.99 -2.95 2.07
N VAL A 50 -9.39 -2.08 3.02
CA VAL A 50 -8.78 -1.98 4.35
C VAL A 50 -8.88 -3.30 5.11
N ALA A 51 -10.03 -3.97 5.06
CA ALA A 51 -10.21 -5.27 5.70
C ALA A 51 -9.32 -6.35 5.04
N MET A 52 -9.19 -6.35 3.72
CA MET A 52 -8.35 -7.32 3.00
C MET A 52 -6.86 -7.12 3.29
N ILE A 53 -6.34 -5.88 3.22
CA ILE A 53 -4.92 -5.61 3.48
C ILE A 53 -4.52 -5.92 4.92
N ASP A 54 -5.44 -5.74 5.88
CA ASP A 54 -5.22 -6.04 7.29
C ASP A 54 -5.12 -7.56 7.55
N GLN A 55 -5.78 -8.40 6.73
CA GLN A 55 -5.63 -9.86 6.78
C GLN A 55 -4.37 -10.35 6.06
N ILE A 56 -3.88 -9.63 5.04
CA ILE A 56 -2.67 -10.02 4.29
C ILE A 56 -1.40 -9.65 5.08
N ILE A 57 -1.33 -8.44 5.61
CA ILE A 57 -0.22 -7.96 6.44
C ILE A 57 -0.79 -7.32 7.71
N PRO A 58 -1.13 -8.14 8.71
CA PRO A 58 -1.66 -7.66 9.97
C PRO A 58 -0.59 -6.93 10.79
N ALA A 59 -1.02 -6.08 11.71
CA ALA A 59 -0.13 -5.53 12.71
C ALA A 59 0.28 -6.62 13.71
N THR A 60 1.59 -6.75 13.96
CA THR A 60 2.17 -7.67 14.93
C THR A 60 3.05 -6.88 15.91
N ASP A 61 4.31 -7.23 16.05
CA ASP A 61 5.37 -6.43 16.67
C ASP A 61 5.80 -5.26 15.77
N THR A 62 5.50 -5.36 14.47
CA THR A 62 5.67 -4.28 13.48
C THR A 62 4.32 -3.77 12.97
N PRO A 63 4.23 -2.50 12.51
CA PRO A 63 3.00 -1.96 11.95
C PRO A 63 2.61 -2.69 10.66
N GLY A 64 1.32 -3.07 10.51
CA GLY A 64 0.80 -3.73 9.31
C GLY A 64 0.46 -2.78 8.16
N ALA A 65 -0.12 -3.34 7.08
CA ALA A 65 -0.45 -2.62 5.84
C ALA A 65 -1.43 -1.46 6.05
N LYS A 66 -2.34 -1.58 7.01
CA LYS A 66 -3.26 -0.49 7.39
C LYS A 66 -2.52 0.72 7.95
N ALA A 67 -1.54 0.52 8.82
CA ALA A 67 -0.72 1.60 9.36
C ALA A 67 0.19 2.23 8.30
N ALA A 68 0.57 1.48 7.29
CA ALA A 68 1.32 1.95 6.13
C ALA A 68 0.45 2.65 5.07
N ARG A 69 -0.87 2.78 5.30
CA ARG A 69 -1.84 3.43 4.40
C ARG A 69 -1.86 2.82 2.99
N VAL A 70 -1.71 1.50 2.90
CA VAL A 70 -1.66 0.78 1.62
C VAL A 70 -2.94 0.93 0.80
N ASN A 71 -4.11 1.12 1.45
CA ASN A 71 -5.36 1.42 0.77
C ASN A 71 -5.31 2.70 -0.07
N GLU A 72 -4.62 3.73 0.41
CA GLU A 72 -4.42 4.99 -0.33
C GLU A 72 -3.46 4.81 -1.49
N PHE A 73 -2.39 4.03 -1.29
CA PHE A 73 -1.50 3.64 -2.37
C PHE A 73 -2.26 2.90 -3.49
N ILE A 74 -3.14 1.95 -3.13
CA ILE A 74 -3.99 1.23 -4.09
C ILE A 74 -4.89 2.21 -4.86
N ASP A 75 -5.54 3.15 -4.18
CA ASP A 75 -6.40 4.15 -4.82
C ASP A 75 -5.62 5.03 -5.81
N VAL A 76 -4.39 5.43 -5.46
CA VAL A 76 -3.48 6.17 -6.36
C VAL A 76 -3.13 5.34 -7.60
N ILE A 77 -2.75 4.07 -7.42
CA ILE A 77 -2.43 3.17 -8.55
C ILE A 77 -3.63 3.01 -9.48
N LEU A 78 -4.82 2.80 -8.93
CA LEU A 78 -6.05 2.69 -9.72
C LEU A 78 -6.40 3.98 -10.46
N THR A 79 -6.08 5.14 -9.88
CA THR A 79 -6.40 6.44 -10.46
C THR A 79 -5.43 6.85 -11.55
N GLU A 80 -4.12 6.66 -11.32
CA GLU A 80 -3.09 7.28 -12.15
C GLU A 80 -2.37 6.32 -13.09
N TRP A 81 -2.32 5.04 -12.75
CA TRP A 81 -1.52 4.04 -13.47
C TRP A 81 -2.35 2.98 -14.18
N ALA A 82 -3.51 2.62 -13.61
CA ALA A 82 -4.37 1.60 -14.20
C ALA A 82 -5.05 2.10 -15.46
N THR A 83 -5.08 1.26 -16.49
CA THR A 83 -5.96 1.46 -17.64
C THR A 83 -7.43 1.33 -17.20
N GLU A 84 -8.37 1.80 -18.02
CA GLU A 84 -9.80 1.71 -17.71
C GLU A 84 -10.27 0.25 -17.54
N ASP A 85 -9.74 -0.67 -18.35
CA ASP A 85 -10.09 -2.09 -18.27
C ASP A 85 -9.51 -2.74 -17.01
N GLU A 86 -8.28 -2.41 -16.63
CA GLU A 86 -7.64 -2.88 -15.40
C GLU A 86 -8.36 -2.36 -14.16
N ARG A 87 -8.74 -1.08 -14.16
CA ARG A 87 -9.52 -0.46 -13.08
C ARG A 87 -10.85 -1.16 -12.92
N ARG A 88 -11.58 -1.38 -14.02
CA ARG A 88 -12.86 -2.08 -14.01
C ARG A 88 -12.70 -3.50 -13.46
N HIS A 89 -11.72 -4.25 -13.96
CA HIS A 89 -11.42 -5.60 -13.49
C HIS A 89 -11.14 -5.64 -11.99
N PHE A 90 -10.39 -4.66 -11.47
CA PHE A 90 -10.11 -4.57 -10.03
C PHE A 90 -11.37 -4.26 -9.21
N LEU A 91 -12.21 -3.33 -9.66
CA LEU A 91 -13.45 -2.97 -8.98
C LEU A 91 -14.49 -4.09 -9.03
N ASP A 92 -14.58 -4.79 -10.14
CA ASP A 92 -15.43 -5.98 -10.29
C ASP A 92 -14.98 -7.09 -9.32
N GLY A 93 -13.66 -7.31 -9.20
CA GLY A 93 -13.11 -8.26 -8.23
C GLY A 93 -13.41 -7.89 -6.76
N LEU A 94 -13.43 -6.60 -6.40
CA LEU A 94 -13.90 -6.18 -5.07
C LEU A 94 -15.38 -6.46 -4.86
N ALA A 95 -16.21 -6.25 -5.88
CA ALA A 95 -17.63 -6.57 -5.82
C ALA A 95 -17.86 -8.09 -5.66
N ASP A 96 -17.08 -8.92 -6.32
CA ASP A 96 -17.11 -10.37 -6.18
C ASP A 96 -16.74 -10.82 -4.77
N VAL A 97 -15.77 -10.16 -4.11
CA VAL A 97 -15.43 -10.45 -2.70
C VAL A 97 -16.62 -10.20 -1.78
N ASP A 98 -17.30 -9.06 -1.93
CA ASP A 98 -18.47 -8.73 -1.13
C ASP A 98 -19.65 -9.67 -1.45
N GLN A 99 -19.86 -10.02 -2.71
CA GLN A 99 -20.86 -11.00 -3.10
C GLN A 99 -20.61 -12.36 -2.43
N GLN A 100 -19.37 -12.88 -2.48
CA GLN A 100 -19.00 -14.14 -1.83
C GLN A 100 -19.15 -14.05 -0.31
N GLY A 101 -18.81 -12.90 0.30
CA GLY A 101 -19.04 -12.63 1.72
C GLY A 101 -20.53 -12.74 2.09
N ASN A 102 -21.41 -12.15 1.27
CA ASN A 102 -22.84 -12.20 1.45
C ASN A 102 -23.41 -13.63 1.24
N GLU A 103 -22.95 -14.35 0.23
CA GLU A 103 -23.37 -15.73 -0.04
C GLU A 103 -22.98 -16.70 1.08
N LEU A 104 -21.77 -16.57 1.61
CA LEU A 104 -21.24 -17.50 2.62
C LEU A 104 -21.61 -17.13 4.05
N PHE A 105 -21.70 -15.82 4.35
CA PHE A 105 -21.81 -15.33 5.73
C PHE A 105 -23.02 -14.41 5.96
N GLY A 106 -23.78 -14.05 4.92
CA GLY A 106 -24.93 -13.16 5.00
C GLY A 106 -24.57 -11.70 5.28
N LYS A 107 -23.35 -11.27 4.94
CA LYS A 107 -22.88 -9.90 5.15
C LYS A 107 -21.68 -9.59 4.24
N ASP A 108 -21.46 -8.28 4.00
CA ASP A 108 -20.30 -7.80 3.23
C ASP A 108 -19.00 -8.21 3.90
N PHE A 109 -17.95 -8.34 3.10
CA PHE A 109 -16.65 -8.81 3.55
C PHE A 109 -16.09 -7.99 4.73
N ALA A 110 -16.18 -6.66 4.65
CA ALA A 110 -15.69 -5.77 5.71
C ALA A 110 -16.43 -5.96 7.04
N ALA A 111 -17.70 -6.37 7.00
CA ALA A 111 -18.53 -6.64 8.18
C ALA A 111 -18.39 -8.09 8.71
N ALA A 112 -17.69 -8.95 7.98
CA ALA A 112 -17.44 -10.32 8.40
C ALA A 112 -16.42 -10.39 9.55
N SER A 113 -16.46 -11.46 10.35
CA SER A 113 -15.43 -11.68 11.38
C SER A 113 -14.08 -11.99 10.75
N SER A 114 -12.96 -11.69 11.46
CA SER A 114 -11.62 -11.96 10.96
C SER A 114 -11.42 -13.43 10.53
N ALA A 115 -11.98 -14.39 11.26
CA ALA A 115 -11.93 -15.81 10.87
C ALA A 115 -12.65 -16.10 9.55
N GLN A 116 -13.81 -15.45 9.31
CA GLN A 116 -14.55 -15.56 8.05
C GLN A 116 -13.80 -14.90 6.89
N GLN A 117 -13.23 -13.71 7.13
CA GLN A 117 -12.40 -13.00 6.16
C GLN A 117 -11.19 -13.86 5.74
N VAL A 118 -10.46 -14.41 6.70
CA VAL A 118 -9.31 -15.32 6.43
C VAL A 118 -9.76 -16.55 5.64
N THR A 119 -10.91 -17.13 5.97
CA THR A 119 -11.43 -18.31 5.26
C THR A 119 -11.68 -18.00 3.79
N LEU A 120 -12.33 -16.87 3.51
CA LEU A 120 -12.61 -16.44 2.14
C LEU A 120 -11.32 -16.12 1.38
N LEU A 121 -10.42 -15.34 1.97
CA LEU A 121 -9.16 -14.97 1.30
C LEU A 121 -8.26 -16.18 1.04
N ARG A 122 -8.26 -17.20 1.90
CA ARG A 122 -7.54 -18.46 1.64
C ARG A 122 -8.12 -19.20 0.45
N SER A 123 -9.44 -19.31 0.33
CA SER A 123 -10.05 -19.95 -0.83
C SER A 123 -9.72 -19.24 -2.14
N MET A 124 -9.64 -17.91 -2.11
CA MET A 124 -9.21 -17.11 -3.26
C MET A 124 -7.72 -17.30 -3.59
N ASP A 125 -6.84 -17.37 -2.58
CA ASP A 125 -5.40 -17.63 -2.77
C ASP A 125 -5.15 -19.03 -3.38
N ASP A 126 -5.88 -20.03 -2.90
CA ASP A 126 -5.81 -21.39 -3.44
C ASP A 126 -6.27 -21.45 -4.91
N ALA A 127 -7.36 -20.76 -5.24
CA ALA A 127 -7.85 -20.66 -6.62
C ALA A 127 -6.85 -19.93 -7.53
N ALA A 128 -6.28 -18.81 -7.08
CA ALA A 128 -5.26 -18.07 -7.80
C ALA A 128 -3.98 -18.89 -8.00
N ALA A 129 -3.58 -19.70 -7.01
CA ALA A 129 -2.44 -20.60 -7.11
C ALA A 129 -2.68 -21.72 -8.13
N ALA A 130 -3.88 -22.30 -8.15
CA ALA A 130 -4.28 -23.31 -9.13
C ALA A 130 -4.22 -22.74 -10.55
N SER A 131 -4.81 -21.59 -10.80
CA SER A 131 -4.80 -20.90 -12.09
C SER A 131 -3.38 -20.61 -12.59
N ARG A 132 -2.50 -20.11 -11.70
CA ARG A 132 -1.09 -19.88 -12.05
C ARG A 132 -0.35 -21.18 -12.39
N SER A 133 -0.63 -22.27 -11.68
CA SER A 133 0.00 -23.57 -11.97
C SER A 133 -0.41 -24.12 -13.33
N GLU A 134 -1.65 -23.90 -13.73
CA GLU A 134 -2.20 -24.32 -15.02
C GLU A 134 -1.62 -23.47 -16.16
N GLN A 135 -1.57 -22.16 -16.00
CA GLN A 135 -0.92 -21.25 -16.94
C GLN A 135 0.55 -21.62 -17.17
N ARG A 136 1.30 -21.95 -16.10
CA ARG A 136 2.70 -22.39 -16.22
C ARG A 136 2.86 -23.71 -16.99
N ARG A 137 1.92 -24.63 -16.89
CA ARG A 137 1.94 -25.89 -17.66
C ARG A 137 1.73 -25.65 -19.16
N HIS A 138 0.96 -24.63 -19.51
CA HIS A 138 0.64 -24.26 -20.90
C HIS A 138 1.60 -23.23 -21.49
N ALA A 139 2.35 -22.48 -20.66
CA ALA A 139 3.33 -21.52 -21.11
C ALA A 139 4.56 -22.25 -21.66
N SER A 140 4.68 -22.28 -22.96
CA SER A 140 5.90 -22.64 -23.68
C SER A 140 6.96 -21.59 -23.41
N ASN A 141 8.05 -21.93 -22.75
CA ASN A 141 9.40 -21.30 -22.70
C ASN A 141 9.55 -19.78 -22.96
N THR A 142 8.48 -19.00 -22.86
CA THR A 142 8.54 -17.55 -22.92
C THR A 142 8.94 -17.01 -21.56
N VAL A 143 9.96 -16.15 -21.55
CA VAL A 143 10.34 -15.38 -20.36
C VAL A 143 9.07 -14.66 -19.89
N PRO A 144 8.65 -14.84 -18.62
CA PRO A 144 7.49 -14.10 -18.10
C PRO A 144 7.77 -12.60 -18.25
N GLU A 145 6.87 -11.86 -18.89
CA GLU A 145 6.93 -10.40 -18.77
C GLU A 145 6.85 -10.03 -17.28
N PRO A 146 7.59 -9.01 -16.84
CA PRO A 146 7.51 -8.56 -15.47
C PRO A 146 6.04 -8.20 -15.15
N ASP A 147 5.56 -8.72 -14.05
CA ASP A 147 4.16 -8.68 -13.58
C ASP A 147 3.77 -7.25 -13.12
N THR A 148 3.98 -6.28 -13.99
CA THR A 148 3.69 -4.86 -13.77
C THR A 148 2.27 -4.47 -14.17
N GLN A 149 1.51 -5.42 -14.73
CA GLN A 149 0.16 -5.18 -15.20
C GLN A 149 -0.86 -5.66 -14.16
N LEU A 150 -1.91 -4.85 -13.94
CA LEU A 150 -3.08 -5.22 -13.14
C LEU A 150 -3.96 -6.24 -13.88
N LYS A 151 -3.31 -7.21 -14.54
CA LYS A 151 -3.95 -8.26 -15.34
C LYS A 151 -3.74 -9.61 -14.69
N GLY A 152 -4.76 -10.44 -14.75
CA GLY A 152 -4.71 -11.79 -14.20
C GLY A 152 -5.79 -12.02 -13.15
N ASP A 153 -5.58 -13.01 -12.29
CA ASP A 153 -6.47 -13.27 -11.17
C ASP A 153 -6.52 -12.08 -10.21
N PHE A 154 -7.73 -11.64 -9.87
CA PHE A 154 -7.93 -10.45 -9.02
C PHE A 154 -7.17 -10.56 -7.69
N PHE A 155 -7.26 -11.72 -7.00
CA PHE A 155 -6.65 -11.84 -5.68
C PHE A 155 -5.12 -11.87 -5.76
N ALA A 156 -4.56 -12.48 -6.81
CA ALA A 156 -3.13 -12.45 -7.05
C ALA A 156 -2.62 -11.01 -7.30
N VAL A 157 -3.35 -10.23 -8.10
CA VAL A 157 -3.07 -8.81 -8.35
C VAL A 157 -3.18 -8.01 -7.06
N PHE A 158 -4.27 -8.18 -6.31
CA PHE A 158 -4.51 -7.48 -5.05
C PHE A 158 -3.40 -7.75 -4.03
N LYS A 159 -3.03 -9.02 -3.86
CA LYS A 159 -1.95 -9.44 -2.95
C LYS A 159 -0.61 -8.82 -3.36
N ASN A 160 -0.30 -8.82 -4.66
CA ASN A 160 0.94 -8.26 -5.18
C ASN A 160 1.04 -6.73 -4.95
N ILE A 161 -0.03 -5.98 -5.25
CA ILE A 161 -0.09 -4.54 -4.98
C ILE A 161 0.02 -4.26 -3.48
N THR A 162 -0.63 -5.05 -2.63
CA THR A 162 -0.56 -4.91 -1.17
C THR A 162 0.88 -5.08 -0.68
N LEU A 163 1.57 -6.13 -1.12
CA LEU A 163 2.97 -6.37 -0.77
C LEU A 163 3.86 -5.23 -1.28
N HIS A 164 3.66 -4.81 -2.53
CA HIS A 164 4.43 -3.73 -3.12
C HIS A 164 4.24 -2.42 -2.37
N GLY A 165 2.98 -2.02 -2.12
CA GLY A 165 2.65 -0.80 -1.37
C GLY A 165 3.20 -0.83 0.06
N TYR A 166 3.18 -1.98 0.72
CA TYR A 166 3.72 -2.12 2.06
C TYR A 166 5.25 -1.99 2.07
N TYR A 167 5.97 -2.82 1.31
CA TYR A 167 7.44 -2.84 1.35
C TYR A 167 8.12 -1.63 0.70
N THR A 168 7.38 -0.82 -0.06
CA THR A 168 7.86 0.49 -0.53
C THR A 168 7.47 1.64 0.40
N SER A 169 6.71 1.39 1.46
CA SER A 169 6.32 2.40 2.44
C SER A 169 7.47 2.73 3.40
N GLU A 170 7.49 3.97 3.88
CA GLU A 170 8.41 4.40 4.94
C GLU A 170 8.27 3.53 6.20
N VAL A 171 7.05 3.13 6.52
CA VAL A 171 6.73 2.33 7.71
C VAL A 171 7.42 0.97 7.65
N ALA A 172 7.26 0.22 6.57
CA ALA A 172 7.92 -1.07 6.43
C ALA A 172 9.45 -0.92 6.35
N PHE A 173 9.93 0.07 5.58
CA PHE A 173 11.34 0.28 5.38
C PHE A 173 12.08 0.57 6.69
N THR A 174 11.50 1.43 7.54
CA THR A 174 12.13 1.87 8.78
C THR A 174 11.84 0.96 9.97
N LYS A 175 10.61 0.41 10.09
CA LYS A 175 10.17 -0.32 11.28
C LYS A 175 10.34 -1.83 11.17
N GLU A 176 10.10 -2.39 9.98
CA GLU A 176 10.22 -3.83 9.76
C GLU A 176 11.63 -4.20 9.27
N LEU A 177 12.10 -3.53 8.22
CA LEU A 177 13.41 -3.81 7.64
C LEU A 177 14.56 -3.17 8.41
N GLY A 178 14.29 -2.14 9.22
CA GLY A 178 15.31 -1.41 10.00
C GLY A 178 16.33 -0.73 9.11
N LEU A 179 15.93 -0.30 7.92
CA LEU A 179 16.79 0.35 6.94
C LEU A 179 16.62 1.88 6.98
N GLU A 180 17.65 2.59 6.61
CA GLU A 180 17.62 4.04 6.39
C GLU A 180 17.31 4.30 4.91
N ILE A 181 16.32 5.18 4.62
CA ILE A 181 15.92 5.53 3.24
C ILE A 181 17.09 6.20 2.50
N ILE A 182 17.86 7.02 3.21
CA ILE A 182 19.03 7.69 2.65
C ILE A 182 20.23 7.36 3.56
N PRO A 183 21.05 6.34 3.24
CA PRO A 183 22.22 6.03 4.02
C PRO A 183 23.25 7.17 3.93
N GLY A 184 23.77 7.61 5.08
CA GLY A 184 24.67 8.77 5.16
C GLY A 184 26.03 8.58 4.49
N ALA A 185 26.52 7.34 4.36
CA ALA A 185 27.79 7.01 3.72
C ALA A 185 27.80 5.58 3.17
N PHE A 186 28.50 5.38 2.05
CA PHE A 186 28.73 4.05 1.50
C PHE A 186 29.92 3.38 2.21
N HIS A 187 29.67 2.23 2.84
CA HIS A 187 30.68 1.38 3.45
C HIS A 187 30.81 0.08 2.65
N GLY A 188 31.75 0.04 1.71
CA GLY A 188 31.92 -1.07 0.75
C GLY A 188 32.35 -2.39 1.35
N CYS A 189 32.96 -2.36 2.56
CA CYS A 189 33.40 -3.56 3.29
C CYS A 189 32.83 -3.50 4.72
N THR A 190 31.62 -3.98 4.90
CA THR A 190 31.01 -4.11 6.23
C THR A 190 31.12 -5.55 6.69
N VAL A 191 31.58 -5.74 7.93
CA VAL A 191 31.58 -7.07 8.55
C VAL A 191 30.12 -7.49 8.71
N VAL A 192 29.73 -8.58 8.07
CA VAL A 192 28.39 -9.16 8.24
C VAL A 192 28.26 -9.59 9.71
N PRO A 193 27.29 -9.04 10.48
CA PRO A 193 27.07 -9.48 11.84
C PRO A 193 26.73 -10.95 11.82
N ALA A 194 27.44 -11.76 12.64
CA ALA A 194 27.12 -13.16 12.79
C ALA A 194 25.67 -13.31 13.24
N GLU A 195 24.85 -13.88 12.35
CA GLU A 195 23.51 -14.41 12.55
C GLU A 195 22.59 -13.69 13.56
N ARG A 196 21.62 -12.90 13.05
CA ARG A 196 20.34 -12.78 13.73
C ARG A 196 19.71 -14.19 13.71
N LYS A 197 19.76 -14.88 14.83
CA LYS A 197 18.92 -16.07 15.03
C LYS A 197 17.47 -15.62 14.90
N ALA A 198 16.78 -16.18 13.89
CA ALA A 198 15.34 -16.09 13.73
C ALA A 198 14.64 -16.78 14.92
#